data_9dd080f7e283141da12917b1aedaba49
#
_entry.id   9dd080f7e283141da12917b1aedaba49
#
_cell.length_a   1.000
_cell.length_b   1.000
_cell.length_c   1.000
_cell.angle_alpha   90.00
_cell.angle_beta   90.00
_cell.angle_gamma   90.00
#
_symmetry.space_group_name_H-M   'P 1'
#
loop_
_entity.id
_entity.type
_entity.pdbx_description
1 polymer ?
#
loop_
_entity_poly.entity_id
_entity_poly.type
_entity_poly.pdbx_seq_one_letter_code
_entity_poly.pdbx_strand_id
1 'polypeptide(L)'
;MELQRERLTKVQIAKERLRKEIKIGNFARGASLPSERDLAEQFGVSYMTMRKAVGGLVSDGILERSRGSGTYVCEDIAETKLQKLLGLVMPAWAAPENLDFIMHISEACAKANWLVKIIYVRSWEERSILDLWQNCDALACTAPTDPHTLSEPLIKRIRSRLKPMVFCGLDASAFNADSVYYLPDSRLEEAAEQLYQMGHRRILRVDQKAGPGDRLHVGIEGFREYFHDAHPDVEFDETQYCPVKVSGFDC
;
A
#
# COMPACT_ATOMS: atom_id res chain seq x y z
N MET A 1 25.90 15.12 5.52
CA MET A 1 25.48 15.52 4.17
C MET A 1 23.96 15.55 4.19
N GLU A 2 23.38 16.75 4.36
CA GLU A 2 21.93 16.93 4.47
C GLU A 2 21.26 16.61 3.14
N LEU A 3 20.43 15.57 3.14
CA LEU A 3 19.59 15.22 2.01
C LEU A 3 18.48 16.27 1.87
N GLN A 4 18.60 17.11 0.85
CA GLN A 4 17.57 18.07 0.46
C GLN A 4 16.24 17.32 0.27
N ARG A 5 15.28 17.63 1.15
CA ARG A 5 13.86 17.25 0.98
C ARG A 5 13.36 17.96 -0.27
N GLU A 6 13.13 17.27 -1.36
CA GLU A 6 12.24 17.75 -2.40
C GLU A 6 10.82 17.81 -1.82
N ARG A 7 10.50 18.96 -1.25
CA ARG A 7 9.11 19.33 -0.92
C ARG A 7 8.38 19.49 -2.25
N LEU A 8 7.31 18.73 -2.45
CA LEU A 8 6.37 19.03 -3.53
C LEU A 8 6.11 20.53 -3.52
N THR A 9 6.35 21.16 -4.64
CA THR A 9 6.12 22.61 -4.76
C THR A 9 4.63 22.89 -4.57
N LYS A 10 4.28 24.08 -4.08
CA LYS A 10 2.87 24.49 -3.96
C LYS A 10 2.10 24.33 -5.28
N VAL A 11 2.80 24.45 -6.40
CA VAL A 11 2.25 24.24 -7.76
C VAL A 11 1.89 22.77 -7.98
N GLN A 12 2.77 21.85 -7.63
CA GLN A 12 2.51 20.40 -7.76
C GLN A 12 1.34 19.96 -6.88
N ILE A 13 1.28 20.46 -5.65
CA ILE A 13 0.16 20.19 -4.73
C ILE A 13 -1.17 20.69 -5.32
N ALA A 14 -1.20 21.92 -5.83
CA ALA A 14 -2.38 22.50 -6.44
C ALA A 14 -2.80 21.75 -7.71
N LYS A 15 -1.83 21.36 -8.55
CA LYS A 15 -2.06 20.56 -9.76
C LYS A 15 -2.71 19.21 -9.45
N GLU A 16 -2.17 18.47 -8.48
CA GLU A 16 -2.70 17.16 -8.10
C GLU A 16 -4.07 17.26 -7.42
N ARG A 17 -4.31 18.29 -6.60
CA ARG A 17 -5.63 18.53 -6.01
C ARG A 17 -6.67 18.82 -7.10
N LEU A 18 -6.37 19.70 -8.05
CA LEU A 18 -7.30 20.03 -9.15
C LEU A 18 -7.53 18.82 -10.06
N ARG A 19 -6.48 18.02 -10.36
CA ARG A 19 -6.62 16.75 -11.08
C ARG A 19 -7.57 15.80 -10.35
N LYS A 20 -7.47 15.71 -9.03
CA LYS A 20 -8.34 14.87 -8.20
C LYS A 20 -9.80 15.33 -8.29
N GLU A 21 -10.07 16.63 -8.21
CA GLU A 21 -11.43 17.19 -8.33
C GLU A 21 -12.07 16.84 -9.70
N ILE A 22 -11.27 16.88 -10.78
CA ILE A 22 -11.71 16.45 -12.12
C ILE A 22 -11.98 14.94 -12.14
N LYS A 23 -11.10 14.14 -11.55
CA LYS A 23 -11.25 12.67 -11.48
C LYS A 23 -12.53 12.23 -10.77
N ILE A 24 -12.88 12.88 -9.67
CA ILE A 24 -14.09 12.54 -8.89
C ILE A 24 -15.37 13.13 -9.45
N GLY A 25 -15.25 13.89 -10.57
CA GLY A 25 -16.40 14.43 -11.29
C GLY A 25 -16.92 15.78 -10.77
N ASN A 26 -16.23 16.45 -9.84
CA ASN A 26 -16.62 17.79 -9.38
C ASN A 26 -16.52 18.82 -10.52
N PHE A 27 -15.69 18.55 -11.50
CA PHE A 27 -15.66 19.25 -12.80
C PHE A 27 -15.91 18.23 -13.90
N ALA A 28 -17.08 18.28 -14.53
CA ALA A 28 -17.47 17.34 -15.56
C ALA A 28 -16.62 17.53 -16.84
N ARG A 29 -16.54 16.49 -17.67
CA ARG A 29 -15.92 16.57 -19.00
C ARG A 29 -16.68 17.57 -19.84
N GLY A 30 -15.98 18.39 -20.62
CA GLY A 30 -16.54 19.49 -21.40
C GLY A 30 -16.97 20.72 -20.59
N ALA A 31 -16.98 20.63 -19.25
CA ALA A 31 -17.39 21.74 -18.43
C ALA A 31 -16.32 22.84 -18.35
N SER A 32 -16.79 24.11 -18.29
CA SER A 32 -15.94 25.26 -18.01
C SER A 32 -15.50 25.24 -16.55
N LEU A 33 -14.22 25.46 -16.31
CA LEU A 33 -13.69 25.69 -14.97
C LEU A 33 -13.96 27.12 -14.48
N PRO A 34 -14.10 27.33 -13.17
CA PRO A 34 -14.02 28.65 -12.57
C PRO A 34 -12.74 29.37 -12.98
N SER A 35 -12.72 30.69 -12.86
CA SER A 35 -11.51 31.45 -13.19
C SER A 35 -10.31 31.02 -12.36
N GLU A 36 -9.09 31.21 -12.89
CA GLU A 36 -7.86 30.88 -12.13
C GLU A 36 -7.77 31.65 -10.79
N ARG A 37 -8.46 32.78 -10.65
CA ARG A 37 -8.57 33.54 -9.40
C ARG A 37 -9.50 32.88 -8.40
N ASP A 38 -10.69 32.46 -8.86
CA ASP A 38 -11.67 31.78 -8.00
C ASP A 38 -11.13 30.42 -7.55
N LEU A 39 -10.48 29.68 -8.45
CA LEU A 39 -9.78 28.44 -8.11
C LEU A 39 -8.65 28.67 -7.10
N ALA A 40 -7.91 29.77 -7.24
CA ALA A 40 -6.84 30.09 -6.30
C ALA A 40 -7.39 30.34 -4.89
N GLU A 41 -8.51 31.06 -4.79
CA GLU A 41 -9.21 31.29 -3.53
C GLU A 41 -9.76 29.99 -2.94
N GLN A 42 -10.49 29.21 -3.74
CA GLN A 42 -11.07 27.92 -3.33
C GLN A 42 -9.99 26.93 -2.82
N PHE A 43 -8.82 26.92 -3.45
CA PHE A 43 -7.73 25.99 -3.09
C PHE A 43 -6.77 26.57 -2.06
N GLY A 44 -6.95 27.82 -1.64
CA GLY A 44 -6.07 28.49 -0.65
C GLY A 44 -4.64 28.67 -1.15
N VAL A 45 -4.44 28.98 -2.43
CA VAL A 45 -3.12 29.19 -3.05
C VAL A 45 -3.06 30.55 -3.76
N SER A 46 -1.85 31.02 -4.08
CA SER A 46 -1.71 32.26 -4.87
C SER A 46 -2.22 32.05 -6.31
N TYR A 47 -2.72 33.12 -6.92
CA TYR A 47 -3.09 33.14 -8.34
C TYR A 47 -1.99 32.57 -9.25
N MET A 48 -0.74 32.97 -9.03
CA MET A 48 0.39 32.49 -9.83
C MET A 48 0.63 30.98 -9.66
N THR A 49 0.39 30.43 -8.44
CA THR A 49 0.47 29.01 -8.17
C THR A 49 -0.62 28.26 -8.94
N MET A 50 -1.86 28.74 -8.86
CA MET A 50 -3.00 28.12 -9.57
C MET A 50 -2.82 28.20 -11.07
N ARG A 51 -2.42 29.35 -11.61
CA ARG A 51 -2.14 29.55 -13.05
C ARG A 51 -1.11 28.55 -13.59
N LYS A 52 -0.03 28.30 -12.83
CA LYS A 52 0.98 27.30 -13.20
C LYS A 52 0.42 25.87 -13.10
N ALA A 53 -0.39 25.58 -12.10
CA ALA A 53 -1.04 24.27 -11.93
C ALA A 53 -2.01 23.98 -13.10
N VAL A 54 -2.87 24.95 -13.45
CA VAL A 54 -3.76 24.86 -14.62
C VAL A 54 -2.97 24.69 -15.91
N GLY A 55 -1.91 25.48 -16.10
CA GLY A 55 -1.01 25.35 -17.25
C GLY A 55 -0.39 23.95 -17.36
N GLY A 56 -0.01 23.36 -16.23
CA GLY A 56 0.49 21.99 -16.17
C GLY A 56 -0.57 20.95 -16.57
N LEU A 57 -1.83 21.14 -16.17
CA LEU A 57 -2.92 20.24 -16.58
C LEU A 57 -3.31 20.43 -18.07
N VAL A 58 -3.15 21.63 -18.61
CA VAL A 58 -3.28 21.87 -20.06
C VAL A 58 -2.19 21.13 -20.83
N SER A 59 -0.94 21.21 -20.37
CA SER A 59 0.18 20.45 -20.98
C SER A 59 -0.01 18.95 -20.88
N ASP A 60 -0.68 18.45 -19.81
CA ASP A 60 -1.04 17.04 -19.67
C ASP A 60 -2.22 16.63 -20.56
N GLY A 61 -2.93 17.60 -21.21
CA GLY A 61 -4.12 17.38 -22.01
C GLY A 61 -5.32 16.90 -21.17
N ILE A 62 -5.41 17.34 -19.93
CA ILE A 62 -6.58 17.18 -19.06
C ILE A 62 -7.48 18.39 -19.15
N LEU A 63 -6.90 19.55 -19.36
CA LEU A 63 -7.59 20.81 -19.58
C LEU A 63 -7.23 21.36 -20.95
N GLU A 64 -8.13 22.17 -21.49
CA GLU A 64 -7.91 22.96 -22.70
C GLU A 64 -8.28 24.43 -22.47
N ARG A 65 -7.54 25.34 -23.15
CA ARG A 65 -7.83 26.76 -23.13
C ARG A 65 -8.49 27.20 -24.42
N SER A 66 -9.65 27.83 -24.29
CA SER A 66 -10.32 28.47 -25.42
C SER A 66 -10.12 29.99 -25.32
N ARG A 67 -9.63 30.59 -26.40
CA ARG A 67 -9.38 32.05 -26.44
C ARG A 67 -10.69 32.80 -26.21
N GLY A 68 -10.72 33.65 -25.17
CA GLY A 68 -11.88 34.46 -24.81
C GLY A 68 -13.02 33.73 -24.10
N SER A 69 -12.97 32.39 -24.00
CA SER A 69 -14.05 31.60 -23.41
C SER A 69 -13.68 30.92 -22.09
N GLY A 70 -12.39 30.83 -21.78
CA GLY A 70 -11.94 30.24 -20.50
C GLY A 70 -11.16 28.95 -20.62
N THR A 71 -11.13 28.18 -19.53
CA THR A 71 -10.47 26.87 -19.44
C THR A 71 -11.55 25.80 -19.24
N TYR A 72 -11.45 24.71 -19.96
CA TYR A 72 -12.41 23.62 -19.98
C TYR A 72 -11.73 22.29 -19.63
N VAL A 73 -12.50 21.38 -19.08
CA VAL A 73 -12.08 19.98 -18.96
C VAL A 73 -12.20 19.34 -20.34
N CYS A 74 -11.13 18.74 -20.86
CA CYS A 74 -11.18 18.09 -22.17
C CYS A 74 -12.28 17.02 -22.21
N GLU A 75 -13.04 16.97 -23.33
CA GLU A 75 -14.05 15.92 -23.53
C GLU A 75 -13.40 14.55 -23.71
N ASP A 76 -12.33 14.50 -24.52
CA ASP A 76 -11.59 13.28 -24.86
C ASP A 76 -10.34 13.09 -23.99
N ILE A 77 -10.48 13.20 -22.66
CA ILE A 77 -9.38 12.84 -21.79
C ILE A 77 -9.16 11.33 -21.92
N ALA A 78 -8.00 10.94 -22.42
CA ALA A 78 -7.65 9.53 -22.45
C ALA A 78 -7.87 8.92 -21.06
N GLU A 79 -8.65 7.86 -20.96
CA GLU A 79 -9.02 7.23 -19.68
C GLU A 79 -7.80 6.91 -18.81
N THR A 80 -6.68 6.55 -19.46
CA THR A 80 -5.38 6.34 -18.80
C THR A 80 -4.90 7.55 -18.00
N LYS A 81 -5.26 8.79 -18.38
CA LYS A 81 -4.86 10.01 -17.66
C LYS A 81 -5.67 10.25 -16.38
N LEU A 82 -6.85 9.65 -16.31
CA LEU A 82 -7.76 9.70 -15.16
C LEU A 82 -7.81 8.39 -14.38
N GLN A 83 -7.11 7.34 -14.84
CA GLN A 83 -7.06 6.08 -14.13
C GLN A 83 -6.51 6.28 -12.72
N LYS A 84 -7.12 5.60 -11.78
CA LYS A 84 -6.61 5.52 -10.41
C LYS A 84 -5.35 4.66 -10.40
N LEU A 85 -4.43 4.99 -9.52
CA LEU A 85 -3.17 4.29 -9.35
C LEU A 85 -3.13 3.60 -8.00
N LEU A 86 -3.04 2.27 -8.01
CA LEU A 86 -2.70 1.48 -6.84
C LEU A 86 -1.18 1.39 -6.74
N GLY A 87 -0.63 1.82 -5.61
CA GLY A 87 0.74 1.51 -5.22
C GLY A 87 0.77 0.15 -4.56
N LEU A 88 1.60 -0.77 -5.07
CA LEU A 88 1.82 -2.09 -4.48
C LEU A 88 3.23 -2.15 -3.91
N VAL A 89 3.31 -2.30 -2.59
CA VAL A 89 4.59 -2.45 -1.86
C VAL A 89 4.83 -3.92 -1.61
N MET A 90 5.89 -4.45 -2.19
CA MET A 90 6.27 -5.86 -2.11
C MET A 90 7.62 -6.03 -1.41
N PRO A 91 7.85 -7.14 -0.71
CA PRO A 91 9.16 -7.45 -0.18
C PRO A 91 10.18 -7.71 -1.30
N ALA A 92 11.43 -7.27 -1.12
CA ALA A 92 12.49 -7.41 -2.10
C ALA A 92 13.19 -8.78 -2.06
N TRP A 93 12.46 -9.85 -1.73
CA TRP A 93 12.95 -11.23 -1.85
C TRP A 93 12.06 -12.05 -2.77
N ALA A 94 12.68 -13.08 -3.36
CA ALA A 94 11.97 -13.97 -4.26
C ALA A 94 11.13 -14.97 -3.45
N ALA A 95 9.81 -14.91 -3.64
CA ALA A 95 8.88 -15.91 -3.16
C ALA A 95 7.87 -16.20 -4.28
N PRO A 96 7.65 -17.48 -4.66
CA PRO A 96 6.72 -17.83 -5.74
C PRO A 96 5.31 -17.26 -5.55
N GLU A 97 4.81 -17.26 -4.33
CA GLU A 97 3.51 -16.71 -3.95
C GLU A 97 3.37 -15.21 -4.22
N ASN A 98 4.49 -14.47 -4.24
CA ASN A 98 4.47 -13.05 -4.58
C ASN A 98 4.06 -12.83 -6.04
N LEU A 99 4.42 -13.72 -6.94
CA LEU A 99 4.04 -13.61 -8.36
C LEU A 99 2.54 -13.81 -8.54
N ASP A 100 1.97 -14.83 -7.93
CA ASP A 100 0.53 -15.10 -8.00
C ASP A 100 -0.27 -13.94 -7.40
N PHE A 101 0.17 -13.40 -6.27
CA PHE A 101 -0.43 -12.23 -5.65
C PHE A 101 -0.41 -11.00 -6.58
N ILE A 102 0.73 -10.71 -7.20
CA ILE A 102 0.87 -9.60 -8.16
C ILE A 102 -0.06 -9.79 -9.35
N MET A 103 -0.14 -11.00 -9.91
CA MET A 103 -1.00 -11.32 -11.05
C MET A 103 -2.47 -11.08 -10.72
N HIS A 104 -2.95 -11.62 -9.60
CA HIS A 104 -4.35 -11.47 -9.19
C HIS A 104 -4.74 -10.01 -8.88
N ILE A 105 -3.88 -9.28 -8.18
CA ILE A 105 -4.11 -7.84 -7.92
C ILE A 105 -4.11 -7.05 -9.23
N SER A 106 -3.17 -7.33 -10.13
CA SER A 106 -3.09 -6.64 -11.43
C SER A 106 -4.32 -6.88 -12.28
N GLU A 107 -4.83 -8.12 -12.30
CA GLU A 107 -6.07 -8.47 -13.00
C GLU A 107 -7.30 -7.77 -12.37
N ALA A 108 -7.41 -7.77 -11.05
CA ALA A 108 -8.49 -7.07 -10.35
C ALA A 108 -8.46 -5.55 -10.61
N CYS A 109 -7.28 -4.96 -10.60
CA CYS A 109 -7.08 -3.55 -10.90
C CYS A 109 -7.44 -3.23 -12.35
N ALA A 110 -7.05 -4.06 -13.30
CA ALA A 110 -7.40 -3.90 -14.71
C ALA A 110 -8.92 -3.92 -14.92
N LYS A 111 -9.62 -4.87 -14.29
CA LYS A 111 -11.10 -4.95 -14.32
C LYS A 111 -11.77 -3.70 -13.73
N ALA A 112 -11.15 -3.09 -12.74
CA ALA A 112 -11.63 -1.86 -12.08
C ALA A 112 -11.15 -0.57 -12.75
N ASN A 113 -10.44 -0.65 -13.87
CA ASN A 113 -9.80 0.48 -14.56
C ASN A 113 -8.78 1.23 -13.68
N TRP A 114 -7.97 0.48 -12.90
CA TRP A 114 -6.86 1.00 -12.14
C TRP A 114 -5.52 0.60 -12.76
N LEU A 115 -4.54 1.47 -12.64
CA LEU A 115 -3.13 1.12 -12.91
C LEU A 115 -2.48 0.59 -11.62
N VAL A 116 -1.50 -0.28 -11.76
CA VAL A 116 -0.69 -0.78 -10.64
C VAL A 116 0.75 -0.32 -10.82
N LYS A 117 1.32 0.27 -9.78
CA LYS A 117 2.75 0.57 -9.70
C LYS A 117 3.35 -0.23 -8.55
N ILE A 118 4.26 -1.13 -8.89
CA ILE A 118 4.91 -2.03 -7.93
C ILE A 118 6.26 -1.44 -7.54
N ILE A 119 6.57 -1.47 -6.25
CA ILE A 119 7.92 -1.27 -5.74
C ILE A 119 8.32 -2.45 -4.87
N TYR A 120 9.59 -2.79 -4.89
CA TYR A 120 10.17 -3.82 -4.04
C TYR A 120 11.03 -3.15 -2.97
N VAL A 121 10.79 -3.52 -1.72
CA VAL A 121 11.46 -2.89 -0.57
C VAL A 121 12.04 -3.94 0.37
N ARG A 122 13.12 -3.58 1.04
CA ARG A 122 13.78 -4.39 2.08
C ARG A 122 13.42 -3.92 3.48
N SER A 123 13.00 -2.67 3.59
CA SER A 123 12.64 -2.02 4.85
C SER A 123 11.56 -0.97 4.63
N TRP A 124 10.73 -0.76 5.64
CA TRP A 124 9.75 0.32 5.67
C TRP A 124 10.35 1.73 5.67
N GLU A 125 11.62 1.87 5.99
CA GLU A 125 12.32 3.14 6.02
C GLU A 125 12.73 3.63 4.63
N GLU A 126 12.56 2.80 3.60
CA GLU A 126 12.91 3.18 2.24
C GLU A 126 12.07 4.36 1.73
N ARG A 127 12.77 5.34 1.18
CA ARG A 127 12.16 6.57 0.65
C ARG A 127 11.17 6.29 -0.48
N SER A 128 11.40 5.25 -1.25
CA SER A 128 10.55 4.79 -2.36
C SER A 128 9.09 4.57 -1.94
N ILE A 129 8.84 4.12 -0.71
CA ILE A 129 7.49 3.93 -0.16
C ILE A 129 6.77 5.28 -0.05
N LEU A 130 7.46 6.31 0.46
CA LEU A 130 6.88 7.63 0.61
C LEU A 130 6.62 8.32 -0.73
N ASP A 131 7.52 8.10 -1.68
CA ASP A 131 7.37 8.62 -3.05
C ASP A 131 6.21 7.92 -3.76
N LEU A 132 6.08 6.61 -3.62
CA LEU A 132 4.93 5.86 -4.13
C LEU A 132 3.63 6.37 -3.50
N TRP A 133 3.60 6.50 -2.18
CA TRP A 133 2.43 6.99 -1.44
C TRP A 133 1.97 8.36 -1.87
N GLN A 134 2.89 9.27 -2.19
CA GLN A 134 2.53 10.60 -2.65
C GLN A 134 1.80 10.56 -3.99
N ASN A 135 2.18 9.63 -4.87
CA ASN A 135 1.79 9.60 -6.27
C ASN A 135 0.72 8.56 -6.61
N CYS A 136 0.24 7.75 -5.65
CA CYS A 136 -0.85 6.81 -5.86
C CYS A 136 -2.15 7.26 -5.19
N ASP A 137 -3.28 6.65 -5.57
CA ASP A 137 -4.60 6.90 -4.98
C ASP A 137 -4.87 5.98 -3.78
N ALA A 138 -4.30 4.79 -3.76
CA ALA A 138 -4.37 3.82 -2.68
C ALA A 138 -3.08 2.99 -2.61
N LEU A 139 -2.83 2.33 -1.47
CA LEU A 139 -1.73 1.39 -1.29
C LEU A 139 -2.24 0.01 -0.89
N ALA A 140 -1.63 -1.02 -1.46
CA ALA A 140 -1.65 -2.37 -0.94
C ALA A 140 -0.22 -2.77 -0.57
N CYS A 141 -0.06 -3.36 0.59
CA CYS A 141 1.25 -3.68 1.16
C CYS A 141 1.31 -5.14 1.58
N THR A 142 2.28 -5.88 1.06
CA THR A 142 2.80 -7.08 1.68
C THR A 142 4.14 -6.68 2.31
N ALA A 143 4.18 -6.58 3.62
CA ALA A 143 5.31 -5.93 4.27
C ALA A 143 6.58 -6.79 4.28
N PRO A 144 7.76 -6.15 4.24
CA PRO A 144 9.01 -6.84 4.49
C PRO A 144 9.20 -7.20 5.97
N THR A 145 8.57 -6.49 6.89
CA THR A 145 8.66 -6.69 8.35
C THR A 145 7.38 -6.25 9.03
N ASP A 146 7.19 -6.69 10.28
CA ASP A 146 6.04 -6.30 11.09
C ASP A 146 5.93 -4.76 11.24
N PRO A 147 4.77 -4.17 10.89
CA PRO A 147 4.53 -2.74 11.07
C PRO A 147 4.73 -2.23 12.49
N HIS A 148 4.54 -3.07 13.51
CA HIS A 148 4.72 -2.70 14.92
C HIS A 148 6.20 -2.46 15.30
N THR A 149 7.14 -2.91 14.49
CA THR A 149 8.58 -2.66 14.69
C THR A 149 9.06 -1.31 14.19
N LEU A 150 8.17 -0.54 13.55
CA LEU A 150 8.51 0.74 12.96
C LEU A 150 8.65 1.84 14.01
N SER A 151 9.50 2.81 13.72
CA SER A 151 9.64 3.97 14.57
C SER A 151 8.37 4.81 14.64
N GLU A 152 8.02 5.29 15.82
CA GLU A 152 6.87 6.18 16.05
C GLU A 152 6.81 7.40 15.08
N PRO A 153 7.93 8.06 14.74
CA PRO A 153 7.90 9.14 13.74
C PRO A 153 7.43 8.68 12.37
N LEU A 154 7.79 7.47 11.93
CA LEU A 154 7.39 6.93 10.65
C LEU A 154 5.89 6.55 10.67
N ILE A 155 5.43 5.88 11.73
CA ILE A 155 4.01 5.56 11.93
C ILE A 155 3.17 6.83 11.89
N LYS A 156 3.54 7.86 12.65
CA LYS A 156 2.84 9.15 12.67
C LYS A 156 2.80 9.82 11.29
N ARG A 157 3.89 9.72 10.53
CA ARG A 157 3.99 10.28 9.17
C ARG A 157 3.08 9.53 8.20
N ILE A 158 2.95 8.23 8.33
CA ILE A 158 2.04 7.39 7.55
C ILE A 158 0.60 7.72 7.91
N ARG A 159 0.23 7.70 9.19
CA ARG A 159 -1.12 8.04 9.68
C ARG A 159 -1.60 9.44 9.29
N SER A 160 -0.68 10.39 9.16
CA SER A 160 -1.04 11.78 8.79
C SER A 160 -1.52 11.93 7.34
N ARG A 161 -1.45 10.89 6.53
CA ARG A 161 -1.81 10.90 5.12
C ARG A 161 -3.07 10.08 4.90
N LEU A 162 -4.20 10.73 4.73
CA LEU A 162 -5.54 10.14 4.58
C LEU A 162 -5.75 9.47 3.20
N LYS A 163 -4.94 8.47 2.87
CA LYS A 163 -5.18 7.65 1.66
C LYS A 163 -5.55 6.23 2.08
N PRO A 164 -6.45 5.56 1.35
CA PRO A 164 -6.76 4.17 1.58
C PRO A 164 -5.50 3.29 1.54
N MET A 165 -5.36 2.44 2.54
CA MET A 165 -4.25 1.50 2.64
C MET A 165 -4.76 0.18 3.18
N VAL A 166 -4.30 -0.91 2.58
CA VAL A 166 -4.57 -2.27 3.04
C VAL A 166 -3.26 -3.04 3.17
N PHE A 167 -3.14 -3.80 4.25
CA PHE A 167 -2.04 -4.73 4.46
C PHE A 167 -2.51 -6.15 4.23
N CYS A 168 -1.68 -6.94 3.58
CA CYS A 168 -1.96 -8.34 3.31
C CYS A 168 -1.00 -9.23 4.10
N GLY A 169 -1.55 -10.09 4.95
CA GLY A 169 -0.80 -11.01 5.79
C GLY A 169 -0.24 -10.40 7.09
N LEU A 170 -0.56 -9.15 7.42
CA LEU A 170 -0.01 -8.44 8.58
C LEU A 170 -1.06 -7.64 9.31
N ASP A 171 -0.83 -7.41 10.60
CA ASP A 171 -1.62 -6.49 11.41
C ASP A 171 -1.26 -5.03 11.07
N ALA A 172 -2.23 -4.29 10.57
CA ALA A 172 -2.09 -2.88 10.20
C ALA A 172 -2.66 -1.91 11.24
N SER A 173 -3.03 -2.38 12.42
CA SER A 173 -3.61 -1.55 13.49
C SER A 173 -2.69 -0.37 13.87
N ALA A 174 -1.37 -0.58 13.83
CA ALA A 174 -0.38 0.46 14.02
C ALA A 174 -0.55 1.66 13.06
N PHE A 175 -1.10 1.46 11.87
CA PHE A 175 -1.31 2.51 10.87
C PHE A 175 -2.76 3.01 10.82
N ASN A 176 -3.67 2.43 11.59
CA ASN A 176 -5.11 2.63 11.44
C ASN A 176 -5.56 2.32 10.00
N ALA A 177 -5.09 1.20 9.46
CA ALA A 177 -5.35 0.71 8.12
C ALA A 177 -6.02 -0.66 8.16
N ASP A 178 -6.63 -1.07 7.05
CA ASP A 178 -7.28 -2.36 6.94
C ASP A 178 -6.24 -3.48 6.76
N SER A 179 -6.57 -4.67 7.27
CA SER A 179 -5.77 -5.88 7.12
C SER A 179 -6.57 -7.00 6.46
N VAL A 180 -5.91 -7.73 5.56
CA VAL A 180 -6.43 -8.97 4.97
C VAL A 180 -5.47 -10.10 5.35
N TYR A 181 -5.96 -11.07 6.10
CA TYR A 181 -5.19 -12.23 6.52
C TYR A 181 -5.43 -13.40 5.59
N TYR A 182 -4.36 -14.11 5.23
CA TYR A 182 -4.44 -15.33 4.41
C TYR A 182 -4.92 -16.53 5.22
N LEU A 183 -4.50 -16.60 6.49
CA LEU A 183 -4.82 -17.65 7.43
C LEU A 183 -5.19 -17.01 8.77
N PRO A 184 -6.46 -16.89 9.10
CA PRO A 184 -6.87 -16.51 10.45
C PRO A 184 -6.47 -17.63 11.44
N ASP A 185 -6.24 -17.26 12.69
CA ASP A 185 -5.83 -18.19 13.77
C ASP A 185 -6.77 -19.40 13.89
N SER A 186 -8.07 -19.19 13.68
CA SER A 186 -9.06 -20.27 13.64
C SER A 186 -8.76 -21.38 12.62
N ARG A 187 -8.06 -21.08 11.53
CA ARG A 187 -7.64 -22.09 10.56
C ARG A 187 -6.47 -22.94 11.04
N LEU A 188 -5.63 -22.38 11.88
CA LEU A 188 -4.56 -23.15 12.51
C LEU A 188 -5.12 -24.10 13.55
N GLU A 189 -6.11 -23.68 14.32
CA GLU A 189 -6.85 -24.55 15.27
C GLU A 189 -7.58 -25.68 14.53
N GLU A 190 -8.25 -25.39 13.41
CA GLU A 190 -8.88 -26.41 12.57
C GLU A 190 -7.86 -27.43 12.03
N ALA A 191 -6.68 -26.96 11.60
CA ALA A 191 -5.62 -27.84 11.11
C ALA A 191 -5.05 -28.72 12.25
N ALA A 192 -4.87 -28.14 13.43
CA ALA A 192 -4.45 -28.87 14.64
C ALA A 192 -5.45 -29.96 15.00
N GLU A 193 -6.74 -29.64 15.02
CA GLU A 193 -7.81 -30.59 15.30
C GLU A 193 -7.84 -31.73 14.28
N GLN A 194 -7.69 -31.44 12.99
CA GLN A 194 -7.62 -32.47 11.96
C GLN A 194 -6.43 -33.41 12.17
N LEU A 195 -5.26 -32.91 12.50
CA LEU A 195 -4.10 -33.76 12.81
C LEU A 195 -4.38 -34.67 14.00
N TYR A 196 -5.01 -34.14 15.04
CA TYR A 196 -5.40 -34.92 16.20
C TYR A 196 -6.42 -36.04 15.84
N GLN A 197 -7.45 -35.74 15.10
CA GLN A 197 -8.47 -36.67 14.65
C GLN A 197 -7.91 -37.76 13.71
N MET A 198 -6.89 -37.42 12.92
CA MET A 198 -6.15 -38.39 12.11
C MET A 198 -5.28 -39.35 12.93
N GLY A 199 -5.21 -39.15 14.25
CA GLY A 199 -4.48 -40.02 15.18
C GLY A 199 -3.05 -39.58 15.44
N HIS A 200 -2.61 -38.41 14.93
CA HIS A 200 -1.28 -37.89 15.23
C HIS A 200 -1.21 -37.46 16.71
N ARG A 201 -0.17 -37.90 17.40
CA ARG A 201 0.12 -37.57 18.82
C ARG A 201 1.52 -37.01 19.03
N ARG A 202 2.32 -37.01 17.97
CA ARG A 202 3.64 -36.38 17.95
C ARG A 202 3.70 -35.46 16.76
N ILE A 203 3.76 -34.15 17.01
CA ILE A 203 3.69 -33.12 15.99
C ILE A 203 4.92 -32.25 16.12
N LEU A 204 5.70 -32.16 15.03
CA LEU A 204 6.82 -31.26 14.93
C LEU A 204 6.46 -30.12 13.96
N ARG A 205 6.49 -28.92 14.44
CA ARG A 205 6.41 -27.72 13.63
C ARG A 205 7.81 -27.29 13.20
N VAL A 206 7.98 -27.06 11.91
CA VAL A 206 9.20 -26.50 11.35
C VAL A 206 8.90 -25.11 10.81
N ASP A 207 9.53 -24.12 11.35
CA ASP A 207 9.30 -22.72 10.94
C ASP A 207 10.58 -22.04 10.47
N GLN A 208 10.43 -20.95 9.76
CA GLN A 208 11.58 -20.14 9.38
C GLN A 208 12.02 -19.29 10.59
N LYS A 209 13.33 -19.22 10.82
CA LYS A 209 13.85 -18.33 11.85
C LYS A 209 13.53 -16.89 11.50
N ALA A 210 12.76 -16.25 12.36
CA ALA A 210 12.42 -14.84 12.21
C ALA A 210 13.64 -13.94 12.42
N GLY A 211 13.73 -12.88 11.68
CA GLY A 211 14.65 -11.79 11.95
C GLY A 211 14.29 -11.02 13.23
N PRO A 212 15.17 -10.17 13.75
CA PRO A 212 14.84 -9.29 14.86
C PRO A 212 13.63 -8.41 14.53
N GLY A 213 12.54 -8.55 15.29
CA GLY A 213 11.30 -7.80 15.09
C GLY A 213 10.31 -8.41 14.11
N ASP A 214 10.54 -9.61 13.63
CA ASP A 214 9.63 -10.33 12.76
C ASP A 214 8.55 -11.03 13.59
N ARG A 215 7.30 -10.56 13.49
CA ARG A 215 6.13 -11.19 14.10
C ARG A 215 5.37 -12.09 13.12
N LEU A 216 6.07 -12.71 12.18
CA LEU A 216 5.50 -13.78 11.34
C LEU A 216 4.94 -14.97 12.17
N HIS A 217 5.11 -14.88 13.48
CA HIS A 217 4.80 -15.93 14.46
C HIS A 217 3.45 -15.77 15.17
N VAL A 218 2.56 -14.87 14.75
CA VAL A 218 1.27 -14.64 15.44
C VAL A 218 0.44 -15.92 15.55
N GLY A 219 0.57 -16.85 14.61
CA GLY A 219 -0.09 -18.16 14.70
C GLY A 219 0.66 -19.23 15.51
N ILE A 220 1.89 -18.95 16.00
CA ILE A 220 2.72 -19.97 16.67
C ILE A 220 2.29 -20.19 18.11
N GLU A 221 2.11 -19.12 18.86
CA GLU A 221 1.68 -19.22 20.26
C GLU A 221 0.32 -19.89 20.33
N GLY A 222 -0.65 -19.49 19.48
CA GLY A 222 -1.97 -20.09 19.42
C GLY A 222 -1.96 -21.59 19.09
N PHE A 223 -1.06 -22.05 18.23
CA PHE A 223 -0.95 -23.48 17.89
C PHE A 223 -0.43 -24.33 19.05
N ARG A 224 0.56 -23.81 19.78
CA ARG A 224 1.12 -24.46 20.98
C ARG A 224 0.10 -24.46 22.12
N GLU A 225 -0.53 -23.31 22.38
CA GLU A 225 -1.55 -23.15 23.41
C GLU A 225 -2.76 -24.06 23.13
N TYR A 226 -3.19 -24.14 21.87
CA TYR A 226 -4.28 -25.01 21.46
C TYR A 226 -3.99 -26.48 21.82
N PHE A 227 -2.81 -27.02 21.46
CA PHE A 227 -2.49 -28.40 21.79
C PHE A 227 -2.33 -28.61 23.29
N HIS A 228 -1.72 -27.67 23.98
CA HIS A 228 -1.57 -27.75 25.43
C HIS A 228 -2.93 -27.80 26.15
N ASP A 229 -3.87 -27.00 25.71
CA ASP A 229 -5.16 -26.84 26.39
C ASP A 229 -6.20 -27.87 25.91
N ALA A 230 -6.30 -28.11 24.62
CA ALA A 230 -7.31 -29.01 24.05
C ALA A 230 -6.87 -30.48 24.01
N HIS A 231 -5.57 -30.75 23.81
CA HIS A 231 -5.03 -32.08 23.58
C HIS A 231 -3.71 -32.32 24.33
N PRO A 232 -3.74 -32.39 25.68
CA PRO A 232 -2.52 -32.52 26.50
C PRO A 232 -1.79 -33.86 26.31
N ASP A 233 -2.37 -34.82 25.58
CA ASP A 233 -1.75 -36.07 25.18
C ASP A 233 -0.90 -35.97 23.89
N VAL A 234 -0.87 -34.78 23.27
CA VAL A 234 -0.04 -34.52 22.08
C VAL A 234 1.34 -34.00 22.51
N GLU A 235 2.37 -34.73 22.09
CA GLU A 235 3.74 -34.25 22.15
C GLU A 235 3.98 -33.25 21.02
N PHE A 236 3.93 -31.95 21.35
CA PHE A 236 4.18 -30.87 20.40
C PHE A 236 5.57 -30.27 20.58
N ASP A 237 6.35 -30.28 19.51
CA ASP A 237 7.67 -29.67 19.48
C ASP A 237 7.78 -28.71 18.30
N GLU A 238 8.73 -27.78 18.38
CA GLU A 238 8.98 -26.84 17.32
C GLU A 238 10.48 -26.65 17.08
N THR A 239 10.83 -26.46 15.83
CA THR A 239 12.19 -26.11 15.43
C THR A 239 12.15 -25.00 14.39
N GLN A 240 13.20 -24.21 14.39
CA GLN A 240 13.36 -23.14 13.41
C GLN A 240 14.54 -23.47 12.49
N TYR A 241 14.35 -23.23 11.20
CA TYR A 241 15.43 -23.31 10.23
C TYR A 241 15.81 -21.93 9.73
N CYS A 242 17.10 -21.72 9.48
CA CYS A 242 17.57 -20.53 8.78
C CYS A 242 17.57 -20.87 7.28
N PRO A 243 16.79 -20.16 6.44
CA PRO A 243 16.87 -20.40 5.00
C PRO A 243 18.28 -20.13 4.52
N VAL A 244 18.75 -20.97 3.59
CA VAL A 244 20.07 -20.81 2.97
C VAL A 244 20.20 -19.38 2.48
N LYS A 245 21.28 -18.71 2.88
CA LYS A 245 21.57 -17.31 2.51
C LYS A 245 21.36 -17.07 1.02
N VAL A 246 20.26 -16.41 0.68
CA VAL A 246 20.20 -15.70 -0.59
C VAL A 246 21.10 -14.50 -0.38
N SER A 247 22.14 -14.37 -1.18
CA SER A 247 23.22 -13.38 -1.04
C SER A 247 22.68 -12.00 -0.63
N GLY A 248 22.98 -11.55 0.57
CA GLY A 248 22.66 -10.23 1.08
C GLY A 248 21.84 -10.16 2.37
N PHE A 249 21.41 -11.28 2.95
CA PHE A 249 20.79 -11.32 4.29
C PHE A 249 21.72 -12.07 5.24
N ASP A 250 22.20 -11.40 6.28
CA ASP A 250 22.80 -12.04 7.44
C ASP A 250 21.67 -12.53 8.36
N CYS A 251 21.68 -13.83 8.68
CA CYS A 251 20.83 -14.44 9.70
C CYS A 251 21.32 -14.06 11.10
#